data_2947e2e4a5a22f28dfcb828ea7faf2a8
#
_entry.id   2947e2e4a5a22f28dfcb828ea7faf2a8
#
_cell.length_a   1.000
_cell.length_b   1.000
_cell.length_c   1.000
_cell.angle_alpha   90.00
_cell.angle_beta   90.00
_cell.angle_gamma   90.00
#
_symmetry.space_group_name_H-M   'P 1'
#
loop_
_entity.id
_entity.type
_entity.pdbx_description
1 polymer ?
#
loop_
_entity_poly.entity_id
_entity_poly.type
_entity_poly.pdbx_seq_one_letter_code
_entity_poly.pdbx_strand_id
1 'polypeptide(L)' 'VTAVAKMFKGYNLPMEELVSAGNEGLVLAAEKYDVSSGFKFMSYAVWWIRQSIMQRIQ' A
#
# COMPACT_ATOMS: atom_id res chain seq x y z
N VAL A 1 -0.55 -0.88 7.07
CA VAL A 1 0.64 -0.83 6.20
C VAL A 1 1.63 -1.91 6.55
N THR A 2 1.93 -2.08 7.83
CA THR A 2 2.89 -3.10 8.26
C THR A 2 2.42 -4.51 7.87
N ALA A 3 1.15 -4.80 8.03
CA ALA A 3 0.62 -6.12 7.66
C ALA A 3 0.75 -6.37 6.16
N VAL A 4 0.49 -5.35 5.33
CA VAL A 4 0.64 -5.50 3.89
C VAL A 4 2.11 -5.64 3.53
N ALA A 5 2.98 -4.86 4.15
CA ALA A 5 4.43 -4.94 3.90
C ALA A 5 4.98 -6.33 4.21
N LYS A 6 4.45 -6.98 5.25
CA LYS A 6 4.88 -8.34 5.61
C LYS A 6 4.57 -9.36 4.53
N MET A 7 3.57 -9.11 3.70
CA MET A 7 3.24 -10.01 2.59
C MET A 7 4.35 -10.06 1.54
N PHE A 8 5.20 -9.04 1.51
CA PHE A 8 6.32 -8.96 0.59
C PHE A 8 7.66 -9.32 1.24
N LYS A 9 7.60 -9.89 2.42
CA LYS A 9 8.80 -10.36 3.10
C LYS A 9 9.43 -11.47 2.27
N GLY A 10 10.74 -11.37 2.06
CA GLY A 10 11.44 -12.31 1.17
C GLY A 10 11.88 -11.69 -0.14
N TYR A 11 11.34 -10.55 -0.51
CA TYR A 11 11.87 -9.78 -1.61
C TYR A 11 13.12 -9.03 -1.14
N ASN A 12 13.92 -8.57 -2.09
CA ASN A 12 15.22 -7.95 -1.80
C ASN A 12 15.12 -6.51 -1.33
N LEU A 13 14.11 -6.18 -0.55
CA LEU A 13 13.94 -4.84 -0.02
C LEU A 13 13.88 -4.88 1.50
N PRO A 14 14.52 -3.92 2.19
CA PRO A 14 14.37 -3.80 3.63
C PRO A 14 12.93 -3.54 4.02
N MET A 15 12.55 -4.00 5.20
CA MET A 15 11.19 -3.75 5.70
C MET A 15 10.88 -2.25 5.75
N GLU A 16 11.87 -1.42 6.05
CA GLU A 16 11.70 0.03 6.08
C GLU A 16 11.25 0.58 4.73
N GLU A 17 11.83 0.07 3.65
CA GLU A 17 11.43 0.48 2.31
C GLU A 17 10.02 0.03 1.98
N LEU A 18 9.66 -1.17 2.39
CA LEU A 18 8.32 -1.68 2.15
C LEU A 18 7.27 -0.87 2.91
N VAL A 19 7.56 -0.53 4.16
CA VAL A 19 6.65 0.28 4.97
C VAL A 19 6.54 1.69 4.39
N SER A 20 7.66 2.26 3.95
CA SER A 20 7.67 3.59 3.33
C SER A 20 6.82 3.60 2.06
N ALA A 21 7.00 2.60 1.21
CA ALA A 21 6.21 2.48 -0.02
C ALA A 21 4.72 2.29 0.30
N GLY A 22 4.43 1.50 1.33
CA GLY A 22 3.05 1.31 1.77
C GLY A 22 2.41 2.60 2.25
N ASN A 23 3.16 3.42 2.97
CA ASN A 23 2.66 4.71 3.43
C ASN A 23 2.36 5.64 2.26
N GLU A 24 3.20 5.63 1.23
CA GLU A 24 2.93 6.39 0.00
C GLU A 24 1.63 5.94 -0.65
N GLY A 25 1.43 4.63 -0.71
CA GLY A 25 0.19 4.07 -1.26
C GLY A 25 -1.03 4.48 -0.44
N LEU A 26 -0.87 4.51 0.87
CA LEU A 26 -1.96 4.93 1.76
C LEU A 26 -2.33 6.40 1.53
N VAL A 27 -1.34 7.25 1.36
CA VAL A 27 -1.59 8.67 1.07
C VAL A 27 -2.32 8.82 -0.27
N LEU A 28 -1.88 8.10 -1.29
CA LEU A 28 -2.54 8.13 -2.60
C LEU A 28 -3.98 7.64 -2.50
N ALA A 29 -4.20 6.59 -1.72
CA ALA A 29 -5.55 6.07 -1.51
C ALA A 29 -6.44 7.11 -0.86
N ALA A 30 -5.91 7.82 0.14
CA ALA A 30 -6.68 8.84 0.85
C ALA A 30 -7.06 9.99 -0.09
N GLU A 31 -6.15 10.37 -1.00
CA GLU A 31 -6.41 11.43 -1.95
C GLU A 31 -7.47 11.05 -2.98
N LYS A 32 -7.48 9.79 -3.38
CA LYS A 32 -8.34 9.33 -4.47
C LYS A 32 -9.61 8.65 -4.00
N TYR A 33 -9.75 8.44 -2.71
CA TYR A 33 -10.91 7.74 -2.17
C TYR A 33 -12.16 8.59 -2.29
N ASP A 34 -13.24 7.96 -2.77
CA ASP A 34 -14.55 8.58 -2.89
C ASP A 34 -15.54 7.80 -2.05
N VAL A 35 -16.08 8.44 -1.02
CA VAL A 35 -17.02 7.78 -0.12
C VAL A 35 -18.30 7.33 -0.82
N SER A 36 -18.63 7.94 -1.95
CA SER A 36 -19.80 7.56 -2.72
C SER A 36 -19.60 6.29 -3.54
N SER A 37 -18.37 5.78 -3.62
CA SER A 37 -18.06 4.60 -4.40
C SER A 37 -18.62 3.31 -3.79
N GLY A 38 -18.96 3.33 -2.52
CA GLY A 38 -19.50 2.16 -1.84
C GLY A 38 -18.46 1.20 -1.29
N PHE A 39 -17.17 1.43 -1.56
CA PHE A 39 -16.10 0.61 -1.02
C PHE A 39 -15.64 1.13 0.33
N LYS A 40 -15.25 0.21 1.21
CA LYS A 40 -14.63 0.59 2.46
C LYS A 40 -13.22 1.12 2.19
N PHE A 41 -12.83 2.15 2.92
CA PHE A 41 -11.53 2.77 2.71
C PHE A 41 -10.38 1.76 2.83
N MET A 42 -10.40 0.89 3.83
CA MET A 42 -9.31 -0.07 4.02
C MET A 42 -9.17 -1.04 2.85
N SER A 43 -10.27 -1.50 2.29
CA SER A 43 -10.22 -2.38 1.12
C SER A 43 -9.66 -1.66 -0.09
N TYR A 44 -10.01 -0.40 -0.26
CA TYR A 44 -9.49 0.42 -1.33
C TYR A 44 -8.01 0.73 -1.13
N ALA A 45 -7.63 1.07 0.09
CA ALA A 45 -6.26 1.45 0.42
C ALA A 45 -5.28 0.29 0.22
N VAL A 46 -5.69 -0.93 0.54
CA VAL A 46 -4.83 -2.12 0.37
C VAL A 46 -4.35 -2.23 -1.08
N TRP A 47 -5.24 -1.97 -2.04
CA TRP A 47 -4.87 -2.02 -3.45
C TRP A 47 -3.77 -1.03 -3.78
N TRP A 48 -3.89 0.20 -3.29
CA TRP A 48 -2.88 1.23 -3.52
C TRP A 48 -1.56 0.93 -2.83
N ILE A 49 -1.64 0.40 -1.61
CA ILE A 49 -0.45 0.03 -0.86
C ILE A 49 0.32 -1.05 -1.61
N ARG A 50 -0.38 -2.05 -2.10
CA ARG A 50 0.26 -3.14 -2.86
C ARG A 50 0.91 -2.61 -4.13
N GLN A 51 0.24 -1.73 -4.85
CA GLN A 51 0.80 -1.16 -6.08
C GLN A 51 2.07 -0.37 -5.80
N SER A 52 2.08 0.43 -4.74
CA SER A 52 3.27 1.20 -4.36
C SER A 52 4.44 0.29 -4.00
N ILE A 53 4.18 -0.77 -3.26
CA ILE A 53 5.21 -1.71 -2.86
C ILE A 53 5.76 -2.45 -4.08
N MET A 54 4.88 -2.89 -4.97
CA MET A 54 5.31 -3.61 -6.16
C MET A 54 6.17 -2.75 -7.09
N GLN A 55 5.88 -1.46 -7.15
CA GLN A 55 6.72 -0.55 -7.94
C GLN A 55 8.13 -0.44 -7.37
N ARG A 56 8.26 -0.53 -6.05
CA ARG A 56 9.58 -0.50 -5.42
C ARG A 56 10.39 -1.76 -5.66
N ILE A 57 9.72 -2.89 -5.84
CA ILE A 57 10.37 -4.17 -6.05
C ILE A 57 10.91 -4.31 -7.47
N GLN A 58 10.26 -3.70 -8.43
CA GLN A 58 10.68 -3.79 -9.83
C GLN A 58 12.03 -3.11 -10.11
#